data_fd9dbf24f951ec46d64ae2af290aa4b4
#
_entry.id   fd9dbf24f951ec46d64ae2af290aa4b4
#
_cell.length_a   1.000
_cell.length_b   1.000
_cell.length_c   1.000
_cell.angle_alpha   90.00
_cell.angle_beta   90.00
_cell.angle_gamma   90.00
#
_symmetry.space_group_name_H-M   'P 1'
#
loop_
_entity.id
_entity.type
_entity.pdbx_description
1 polymer ?
#
loop_
_entity_poly.entity_id
_entity_poly.type
_entity_poly.pdbx_seq_one_letter_code
_entity_poly.pdbx_strand_id
1 'polypeptide(L)'
;MGMMDKIEDLVFSSRALASVEIVRDRIVLVKTYCTIEHLVDNECFLRTAHGTLYKIYGVQLQIKEYGDTYVKVEGKQITNFFIDARVGGEVNE
;
A
#
# COMPACT_ATOMS: atom_id res chain seq x y z
N MET A 1 -22.54 -6.18 -18.19
CA MET A 1 -21.49 -6.50 -19.06
C MET A 1 -20.22 -6.67 -18.29
N GLY A 2 -19.37 -7.49 -18.81
CA GLY A 2 -18.16 -7.80 -18.11
C GLY A 2 -17.34 -6.56 -17.83
N MET A 3 -17.44 -5.62 -18.71
CA MET A 3 -16.73 -4.40 -18.55
C MET A 3 -17.22 -3.66 -17.31
N MET A 4 -18.52 -3.69 -17.11
CA MET A 4 -19.07 -3.01 -15.97
C MET A 4 -18.65 -3.67 -14.67
N ASP A 5 -18.70 -4.98 -14.66
CA ASP A 5 -18.22 -5.68 -13.49
C ASP A 5 -16.76 -5.41 -13.27
N LYS A 6 -16.04 -5.40 -14.34
CA LYS A 6 -14.64 -5.13 -14.24
C LYS A 6 -14.41 -3.72 -13.74
N ILE A 7 -15.23 -2.81 -14.17
CA ILE A 7 -15.12 -1.46 -13.71
C ILE A 7 -15.38 -1.38 -12.22
N GLU A 8 -16.35 -2.14 -11.75
CA GLU A 8 -16.59 -2.17 -10.34
C GLU A 8 -15.40 -2.70 -9.58
N ASP A 9 -14.85 -3.79 -10.07
CA ASP A 9 -13.66 -4.32 -9.46
C ASP A 9 -12.54 -3.33 -9.54
N LEU A 10 -12.42 -2.67 -10.65
CA LEU A 10 -11.37 -1.70 -10.82
C LEU A 10 -11.57 -0.50 -9.90
N VAL A 11 -12.80 -0.08 -9.73
CA VAL A 11 -13.06 1.02 -8.84
C VAL A 11 -12.67 0.65 -7.43
N PHE A 12 -13.04 -0.55 -7.02
CA PHE A 12 -12.69 -1.01 -5.72
C PHE A 12 -11.19 -1.13 -5.59
N SER A 13 -10.57 -1.75 -6.56
CA SER A 13 -9.13 -1.86 -6.59
C SER A 13 -8.48 -0.50 -6.75
N SER A 14 -9.09 0.34 -7.53
CA SER A 14 -8.58 1.67 -7.74
C SER A 14 -8.58 2.50 -6.51
N ARG A 15 -9.55 2.31 -5.64
CA ARG A 15 -9.50 3.01 -4.39
C ARG A 15 -8.24 2.65 -3.66
N ALA A 16 -7.93 1.35 -3.61
CA ALA A 16 -6.70 0.93 -2.99
C ALA A 16 -5.51 1.48 -3.74
N LEU A 17 -5.58 1.45 -5.07
CA LEU A 17 -4.48 1.94 -5.88
C LEU A 17 -4.43 3.45 -5.93
N ALA A 18 -5.59 4.09 -5.91
CA ALA A 18 -5.62 5.54 -5.93
C ALA A 18 -5.05 6.12 -4.65
N SER A 19 -5.00 5.32 -3.61
CA SER A 19 -4.39 5.75 -2.38
C SER A 19 -2.89 5.59 -2.40
N VAL A 20 -2.34 5.03 -3.46
CA VAL A 20 -0.93 4.72 -3.51
C VAL A 20 -0.35 5.24 -4.81
N GLU A 21 0.79 5.87 -4.70
CA GLU A 21 1.49 6.36 -5.87
C GLU A 21 2.93 5.88 -5.76
N ILE A 22 3.44 5.29 -6.83
CA ILE A 22 4.82 4.85 -6.87
C ILE A 22 5.55 5.70 -7.90
N VAL A 23 6.62 6.34 -7.46
CA VAL A 23 7.34 7.27 -8.32
C VAL A 23 8.74 6.73 -8.57
N ARG A 24 9.05 6.46 -9.83
CA ARG A 24 10.38 6.10 -10.28
C ARG A 24 11.00 4.94 -9.54
N ASP A 25 10.15 4.03 -9.07
CA ASP A 25 10.61 2.86 -8.33
C ASP A 25 11.44 3.22 -7.11
N ARG A 26 11.26 4.40 -6.60
CA ARG A 26 12.01 4.85 -5.42
C ARG A 26 11.13 5.32 -4.29
N ILE A 27 9.93 5.78 -4.60
CA ILE A 27 9.05 6.37 -3.62
C ILE A 27 7.70 5.70 -3.69
N VAL A 28 7.18 5.33 -2.54
CA VAL A 28 5.80 4.87 -2.42
C VAL A 28 5.10 5.87 -1.54
N LEU A 29 4.10 6.52 -2.08
CA LEU A 29 3.30 7.46 -1.34
C LEU A 29 1.94 6.84 -1.08
N VAL A 30 1.65 6.55 0.16
CA VAL A 30 0.36 5.98 0.55
C VAL A 30 -0.45 7.13 1.11
N LYS A 31 -1.55 7.44 0.43
CA LYS A 31 -2.31 8.65 0.71
C LYS A 31 -3.45 8.39 1.67
N THR A 32 -3.15 7.73 2.75
CA THR A 32 -4.11 7.48 3.80
C THR A 32 -3.33 7.25 5.09
N TYR A 33 -4.02 7.37 6.19
CA TYR A 33 -3.37 7.08 7.46
C TYR A 33 -3.08 5.60 7.57
N CYS A 34 -1.87 5.27 8.00
CA CYS A 34 -1.46 3.89 8.21
C CYS A 34 -0.70 3.79 9.50
N THR A 35 -0.73 2.60 10.08
CA THR A 35 0.22 2.27 11.13
C THR A 35 1.36 1.49 10.49
N ILE A 36 2.54 1.64 11.05
CA ILE A 36 3.71 0.92 10.56
C ILE A 36 3.77 -0.38 11.31
N GLU A 37 3.56 -1.49 10.60
CA GLU A 37 3.56 -2.79 11.24
C GLU A 37 4.92 -3.43 11.24
N HIS A 38 5.73 -3.08 10.26
CA HIS A 38 7.02 -3.72 10.12
C HIS A 38 7.89 -2.82 9.25
N LEU A 39 9.09 -2.58 9.70
CA LEU A 39 10.01 -1.76 8.93
C LEU A 39 11.42 -2.26 9.18
N VAL A 40 12.01 -2.79 8.15
CA VAL A 40 13.43 -3.12 8.13
C VAL A 40 13.97 -2.59 6.83
N ASP A 41 15.22 -2.83 6.59
CA ASP A 41 15.94 -2.25 5.47
C ASP A 41 15.30 -2.57 4.12
N ASN A 42 14.75 -3.76 3.98
CA ASN A 42 14.23 -4.21 2.70
C ASN A 42 12.73 -4.52 2.72
N GLU A 43 12.05 -4.24 3.81
CA GLU A 43 10.63 -4.51 3.91
C GLU A 43 9.95 -3.43 4.74
N CYS A 44 8.81 -2.97 4.25
CA CYS A 44 8.02 -2.01 4.99
C CYS A 44 6.55 -2.39 4.84
N PHE A 45 5.88 -2.68 5.94
CA PHE A 45 4.47 -3.06 5.93
C PHE A 45 3.67 -1.99 6.63
N LEU A 46 2.64 -1.51 5.95
CA LEU A 46 1.77 -0.46 6.46
C LEU A 46 0.34 -0.97 6.47
N ARG A 47 -0.37 -0.71 7.55
CA ARG A 47 -1.75 -1.16 7.66
C ARG A 47 -2.66 0.03 7.81
N THR A 48 -3.72 0.06 7.00
CA THR A 48 -4.69 1.13 7.05
C THR A 48 -5.70 0.88 8.16
N ALA A 49 -6.52 1.88 8.42
CA ALA A 49 -7.59 1.75 9.41
C ALA A 49 -8.60 0.69 9.02
N HIS A 50 -8.71 0.42 7.74
CA HIS A 50 -9.63 -0.60 7.26
C HIS A 50 -9.00 -1.99 7.24
N GLY A 51 -7.76 -2.10 7.66
CA GLY A 51 -7.11 -3.38 7.73
C GLY A 51 -6.35 -3.79 6.48
N THR A 52 -6.36 -2.98 5.46
CA THR A 52 -5.59 -3.27 4.26
C THR A 52 -4.12 -3.19 4.60
N LEU A 53 -3.37 -4.16 4.15
CA LEU A 53 -1.95 -4.21 4.41
C LEU A 53 -1.19 -3.94 3.12
N TYR A 54 -0.34 -2.92 3.16
CA TYR A 54 0.55 -2.61 2.04
C TYR A 54 1.92 -3.17 2.38
N LYS A 55 2.45 -3.99 1.50
CA LYS A 55 3.77 -4.59 1.69
C LYS A 55 4.71 -4.04 0.64
N ILE A 56 5.70 -3.32 1.09
CA ILE A 56 6.67 -2.66 0.22
C ILE A 56 8.00 -3.34 0.39
N TYR A 57 8.58 -3.77 -0.71
CA TYR A 57 9.89 -4.42 -0.70
C TYR A 57 10.84 -3.60 -1.53
N GLY A 58 12.06 -3.51 -1.08
CA GLY A 58 13.04 -2.75 -1.81
C GLY A 58 14.40 -2.77 -1.15
N VAL A 59 15.17 -1.74 -1.44
CA VAL A 59 16.54 -1.62 -0.94
C VAL A 59 16.64 -0.34 -0.15
N GLN A 60 17.10 -0.44 1.08
CA GLN A 60 17.32 0.71 1.94
C GLN A 60 16.05 1.55 2.11
N LEU A 61 15.00 0.89 2.55
CA LEU A 61 13.70 1.56 2.74
C LEU A 61 13.71 2.43 3.98
N GLN A 62 13.11 3.60 3.87
CA GLN A 62 12.97 4.53 4.98
C GLN A 62 11.62 5.19 4.91
N ILE A 63 11.07 5.51 6.07
CA ILE A 63 9.88 6.35 6.13
C ILE A 63 10.38 7.79 6.07
N LYS A 64 10.06 8.49 5.00
CA LYS A 64 10.51 9.86 4.84
C LYS A 64 9.54 10.86 5.40
N GLU A 65 8.26 10.55 5.31
CA GLU A 65 7.22 11.40 5.88
C GLU A 65 6.12 10.51 6.42
N TYR A 66 5.59 10.91 7.54
CA TYR A 66 4.54 10.13 8.18
C TYR A 66 3.55 11.10 8.78
N GLY A 67 2.36 11.12 8.24
CA GLY A 67 1.35 12.06 8.67
C GLY A 67 0.01 11.38 8.89
N ASP A 68 -0.97 12.18 9.26
CA ASP A 68 -2.30 11.65 9.51
C ASP A 68 -3.00 11.21 8.26
N THR A 69 -2.59 11.71 7.12
CA THR A 69 -3.29 11.43 5.87
C THR A 69 -2.39 10.79 4.83
N TYR A 70 -1.14 10.56 5.15
CA TYR A 70 -0.27 9.92 4.18
C TYR A 70 1.01 9.41 4.84
N VAL A 71 1.66 8.50 4.15
CA VAL A 71 2.97 7.98 4.54
C VAL A 71 3.81 7.94 3.28
N LYS A 72 5.02 8.45 3.37
CA LYS A 72 5.95 8.44 2.26
C LYS A 72 7.13 7.54 2.59
N VAL A 73 7.26 6.48 1.81
CA VAL A 73 8.37 5.53 1.96
C VAL A 73 9.30 5.73 0.79
N GLU A 74 10.56 5.81 1.08
CA GLU A 74 11.56 5.99 0.04
C GLU A 74 12.62 4.92 0.18
N GLY A 75 13.14 4.44 -0.94
CA GLY A 75 14.24 3.50 -0.94
C GLY A 75 15.17 3.80 -2.06
N LYS A 76 16.32 3.13 -2.04
CA LYS A 76 17.21 3.20 -3.16
C LYS A 76 16.54 2.61 -4.38
N GLN A 77 15.72 1.60 -4.14
CA GLN A 77 14.91 0.99 -5.18
C GLN A 77 13.73 0.29 -4.54
N ILE A 78 12.56 0.42 -5.15
CA ILE A 78 11.38 -0.34 -4.77
C ILE A 78 11.30 -1.51 -5.74
N THR A 79 11.35 -2.73 -5.22
CA THR A 79 11.37 -3.90 -6.08
C THR A 79 10.01 -4.56 -6.21
N ASN A 80 9.20 -4.50 -5.17
CA ASN A 80 7.88 -5.13 -5.18
C ASN A 80 6.93 -4.35 -4.31
N PHE A 81 5.66 -4.41 -4.68
CA PHE A 81 4.63 -3.78 -3.90
C PHE A 81 3.39 -4.66 -3.97
N PHE A 82 2.84 -4.99 -2.82
CA PHE A 82 1.65 -5.82 -2.72
C PHE A 82 0.62 -5.15 -1.87
N ILE A 83 -0.63 -5.34 -2.24
CA ILE A 83 -1.76 -4.87 -1.45
C ILE A 83 -2.54 -6.10 -1.03
N ASP A 84 -2.66 -6.29 0.27
CA ASP A 84 -3.42 -7.38 0.81
C ASP A 84 -4.67 -6.79 1.46
N ALA A 85 -5.75 -6.84 0.72
CA ALA A 85 -6.99 -6.20 1.16
C ALA A 85 -7.98 -7.19 1.76
N ARG A 86 -7.53 -8.37 2.09
CA ARG A 86 -8.46 -9.38 2.54
C ARG A 86 -8.79 -9.30 4.00
N VAL A 87 -8.64 -8.16 4.51
CA VAL A 87 -8.84 -7.95 5.91
C VAL A 87 -10.10 -8.61 6.39
N GLY A 88 -11.11 -8.53 5.60
CA GLY A 88 -12.32 -9.11 6.07
C GLY A 88 -12.35 -10.58 5.89
N GLY A 89 -11.69 -10.96 4.88
CA GLY A 89 -11.75 -12.33 4.62
C GLY A 89 -11.23 -13.11 5.68
N GLU A 90 -10.69 -12.45 6.25
CA GLU A 90 -10.38 -13.11 7.08
C GLU A 90 -11.14 -13.56 7.93
N VAL A 91 -11.54 -13.25 7.92
CA VAL A 91 -12.27 -13.58 8.75
C VAL A 91 -12.88 -14.73 8.74
N ASN A 92 -12.90 -14.77 8.25
CA ASN A 92 -13.39 -15.58 8.22
C ASN A 92 -13.34 -16.48 8.17
N GLU A 93 -13.14 -16.41 8.08
CA GLU A 93 -13.16 -17.26 8.10
C GLU A 93 -13.13 -17.78 8.57
#